data_6b6f323fae3ea21f98b943014b22c433
#
_entry.id   6b6f323fae3ea21f98b943014b22c433
#
_cell.length_a   1.000
_cell.length_b   1.000
_cell.length_c   1.000
_cell.angle_alpha   90.00
_cell.angle_beta   90.00
_cell.angle_gamma   90.00
#
_symmetry.space_group_name_H-M   'P 1'
#
loop_
_entity.id
_entity.type
_entity.pdbx_description
1 polymer ?
#
loop_
_entity_poly.entity_id
_entity_poly.type
_entity_poly.pdbx_seq_one_letter_code
_entity_poly.pdbx_strand_id
1 'polypeptide(L)'
;MKKHDSSQTHHAPARVRKTNVFTSVVWLIPLIALLAGGWLLVKDIRNRGPVVTLLMDSAEGIEVNNTVIKVLNVDVGRVTRIKLRDDQKGVEVTAQLNADAKDLIRSDTQFWVVKPRIDQSGVTGLSTLLSGSYIAFTPGKSNETKDVFEVQDIPPIAAIGQSGLRLKLVGQNDKILNVSSPVLYENFMVGQVESARFEPSDQTVHYTIFIQSPNDKLINSASRFWLESGINIETTGSGVKLNSAPLPALLSGAISFDSPKTKDSKNVKSEDSFTLYDSRSEVANLPDDRSLYYTVFFKQSVRGLTAGSPVEYKGLNVGVVSDVPYFDRNDSLHLFENGWIPVRIRIEPSRMEINADEQSKEHWKQQFQAALGKGLTATISSNNLITGSKMVELTDQPSSSPKLRPHTVYAGDTVIATRGGGLDDLQAKVADLLEKFNNLPLDKTVTGLNGSLAELKSTLKSANAALSSIDKLVGKPQTQNIPNELNQTLKELRQTLQGVSPQSPIYGDVQNTLQSLDRTLRDVQPVINTLKEKPNALIFNSSSKDPIPKGSR
;
A
#
# COMPACT_ATOMS: atom_id res chain seq x y z
N MET A 1 -60.05 -104.50 72.18
CA MET A 1 -58.75 -105.20 72.28
C MET A 1 -57.85 -104.67 71.14
N LYS A 2 -56.84 -104.22 71.40
CA LYS A 2 -55.56 -103.87 70.80
C LYS A 2 -55.23 -102.36 71.05
N LYS A 3 -54.22 -102.23 71.84
CA LYS A 3 -53.54 -100.98 72.15
C LYS A 3 -52.90 -100.40 70.90
N HIS A 4 -53.01 -99.12 70.78
CA HIS A 4 -52.19 -98.31 69.85
C HIS A 4 -51.15 -97.55 70.70
N ASP A 5 -49.94 -97.87 70.44
CA ASP A 5 -48.74 -97.28 71.01
C ASP A 5 -48.43 -96.00 70.23
N SER A 6 -48.39 -94.88 70.92
CA SER A 6 -48.04 -93.62 70.35
C SER A 6 -46.58 -93.28 70.65
N SER A 7 -45.71 -93.48 69.68
CA SER A 7 -44.33 -93.07 69.73
C SER A 7 -44.20 -91.57 69.64
N GLN A 8 -43.87 -90.92 70.73
CA GLN A 8 -43.48 -89.50 70.74
C GLN A 8 -42.06 -89.37 70.17
N THR A 9 -41.91 -88.68 69.05
CA THR A 9 -40.62 -88.27 68.55
C THR A 9 -40.20 -86.94 69.21
N HIS A 10 -39.16 -87.01 70.02
CA HIS A 10 -38.47 -85.89 70.61
C HIS A 10 -37.69 -85.13 69.50
N HIS A 11 -38.16 -83.96 69.12
CA HIS A 11 -37.35 -83.05 68.35
C HIS A 11 -36.35 -82.36 69.29
N ALA A 12 -35.07 -82.61 69.05
CA ALA A 12 -34.01 -81.87 69.72
C ALA A 12 -33.98 -80.41 69.22
N PRO A 13 -33.87 -79.40 70.09
CA PRO A 13 -33.81 -78.04 69.66
C PRO A 13 -32.54 -77.75 68.85
N ALA A 14 -32.72 -77.16 67.69
CA ALA A 14 -31.61 -76.74 66.86
C ALA A 14 -30.72 -75.73 67.61
N ARG A 15 -29.48 -76.11 67.85
CA ARG A 15 -28.46 -75.22 68.42
C ARG A 15 -28.08 -74.18 67.40
N VAL A 16 -28.63 -72.93 67.48
CA VAL A 16 -28.19 -71.77 66.73
C VAL A 16 -26.79 -71.43 67.27
N ARG A 17 -25.80 -71.73 66.46
CA ARG A 17 -24.42 -71.30 66.69
C ARG A 17 -24.39 -69.75 66.42
N LYS A 18 -24.29 -68.93 67.46
CA LYS A 18 -24.05 -67.51 67.35
C LYS A 18 -22.68 -67.33 66.73
N THR A 19 -22.63 -67.28 65.43
CA THR A 19 -21.44 -66.78 64.73
C THR A 19 -21.40 -65.28 64.96
N ASN A 20 -20.30 -64.79 65.51
CA ASN A 20 -20.04 -63.37 65.62
C ASN A 20 -20.03 -62.79 64.21
N VAL A 21 -21.14 -62.17 63.79
CA VAL A 21 -21.37 -61.61 62.47
C VAL A 21 -20.28 -60.57 62.12
N PHE A 22 -19.71 -59.92 63.13
CA PHE A 22 -18.65 -58.91 62.97
C PHE A 22 -17.26 -59.50 62.67
N THR A 23 -17.01 -60.78 62.87
CA THR A 23 -15.72 -61.43 62.58
C THR A 23 -15.78 -62.32 61.33
N SER A 24 -16.89 -62.33 60.63
CA SER A 24 -17.04 -63.07 59.36
C SER A 24 -16.23 -62.39 58.24
N VAL A 25 -15.48 -63.20 57.47
CA VAL A 25 -14.74 -62.80 56.27
C VAL A 25 -15.62 -62.03 55.26
N VAL A 26 -16.94 -62.18 55.36
CA VAL A 26 -17.93 -61.44 54.52
C VAL A 26 -17.84 -59.92 54.70
N TRP A 27 -17.43 -59.44 55.89
CA TRP A 27 -17.25 -58.01 56.13
C TRP A 27 -15.99 -57.40 55.48
N LEU A 28 -15.10 -58.26 54.99
CA LEU A 28 -13.89 -57.82 54.30
C LEU A 28 -14.23 -57.21 52.95
N ILE A 29 -15.29 -57.65 52.25
CA ILE A 29 -15.75 -57.13 50.98
C ILE A 29 -16.26 -55.69 51.14
N PRO A 30 -17.23 -55.33 52.00
CA PRO A 30 -17.65 -53.94 52.19
C PRO A 30 -16.54 -53.04 52.77
N LEU A 31 -15.62 -53.57 53.58
CA LEU A 31 -14.46 -52.82 54.05
C LEU A 31 -13.51 -52.46 52.91
N ILE A 32 -13.18 -53.41 52.02
CA ILE A 32 -12.37 -53.14 50.84
C ILE A 32 -13.08 -52.17 49.92
N ALA A 33 -14.39 -52.30 49.71
CA ALA A 33 -15.18 -51.39 48.92
C ALA A 33 -15.19 -49.96 49.51
N LEU A 34 -15.29 -49.84 50.84
CA LEU A 34 -15.22 -48.57 51.54
C LEU A 34 -13.83 -47.94 51.47
N LEU A 35 -12.77 -48.75 51.63
CA LEU A 35 -11.39 -48.28 51.45
C LEU A 35 -11.10 -47.86 50.03
N ALA A 36 -11.53 -48.66 49.04
CA ALA A 36 -11.40 -48.31 47.61
C ALA A 36 -12.19 -47.05 47.25
N GLY A 37 -13.45 -46.96 47.73
CA GLY A 37 -14.26 -45.72 47.54
C GLY A 37 -13.66 -44.53 48.24
N GLY A 38 -13.18 -44.69 49.48
CA GLY A 38 -12.46 -43.63 50.20
C GLY A 38 -11.17 -43.21 49.48
N TRP A 39 -10.40 -44.17 48.99
CA TRP A 39 -9.18 -43.91 48.22
C TRP A 39 -9.49 -43.18 46.91
N LEU A 40 -10.55 -43.57 46.19
CA LEU A 40 -11.02 -42.90 44.98
C LEU A 40 -11.48 -41.47 45.28
N LEU A 41 -12.21 -41.25 46.36
CA LEU A 41 -12.62 -39.91 46.80
C LEU A 41 -11.42 -39.03 47.13
N VAL A 42 -10.46 -39.54 47.90
CA VAL A 42 -9.22 -38.82 48.24
C VAL A 42 -8.40 -38.52 46.98
N LYS A 43 -8.32 -39.48 46.08
CA LYS A 43 -7.65 -39.30 44.78
C LYS A 43 -8.34 -38.23 43.94
N ASP A 44 -9.68 -38.23 43.87
CA ASP A 44 -10.45 -37.22 43.12
C ASP A 44 -10.27 -35.82 43.72
N ILE A 45 -10.34 -35.70 45.05
CA ILE A 45 -10.12 -34.42 45.76
C ILE A 45 -8.70 -33.89 45.55
N ARG A 46 -7.68 -34.75 45.61
CA ARG A 46 -6.27 -34.40 45.38
C ARG A 46 -5.98 -33.94 43.96
N ASN A 47 -6.71 -34.51 42.98
CA ASN A 47 -6.54 -34.15 41.56
C ASN A 47 -7.29 -32.88 41.16
N ARG A 48 -8.15 -32.32 42.01
CA ARG A 48 -8.83 -31.06 41.77
C ARG A 48 -7.87 -29.90 42.00
N GLY A 49 -7.65 -29.12 40.98
CA GLY A 49 -6.87 -27.90 41.02
C GLY A 49 -7.75 -26.66 41.37
N PRO A 50 -7.32 -25.47 40.97
CA PRO A 50 -8.10 -24.25 41.23
C PRO A 50 -9.37 -24.22 40.41
N VAL A 51 -10.37 -23.50 40.94
CA VAL A 51 -11.57 -23.11 40.20
C VAL A 51 -11.34 -21.70 39.67
N VAL A 52 -11.57 -21.50 38.37
CA VAL A 52 -11.48 -20.20 37.74
C VAL A 52 -12.83 -19.76 37.20
N THR A 53 -13.10 -18.48 37.33
CA THR A 53 -14.28 -17.82 36.79
C THR A 53 -13.90 -17.03 35.54
N LEU A 54 -14.50 -17.35 34.42
CA LEU A 54 -14.23 -16.82 33.11
C LEU A 54 -15.40 -15.93 32.69
N LEU A 55 -15.16 -14.64 32.53
CA LEU A 55 -16.14 -13.66 32.08
C LEU A 55 -16.03 -13.53 30.56
N MET A 56 -17.15 -13.67 29.85
CA MET A 56 -17.21 -13.58 28.39
C MET A 56 -18.54 -12.96 27.95
N ASP A 57 -18.59 -12.40 26.75
CA ASP A 57 -19.79 -11.78 26.20
C ASP A 57 -20.86 -12.81 25.82
N SER A 58 -20.44 -13.99 25.38
CA SER A 58 -21.33 -15.09 24.97
C SER A 58 -20.71 -16.44 25.28
N ALA A 59 -21.54 -17.40 25.66
CA ALA A 59 -21.16 -18.81 25.83
C ALA A 59 -21.43 -19.66 24.58
N GLU A 60 -21.44 -19.04 23.38
CA GLU A 60 -21.68 -19.76 22.13
C GLU A 60 -20.66 -20.89 21.94
N GLY A 61 -21.15 -22.12 21.79
CA GLY A 61 -20.32 -23.32 21.62
C GLY A 61 -19.63 -23.80 22.89
N ILE A 62 -19.96 -23.25 24.07
CA ILE A 62 -19.45 -23.68 25.36
C ILE A 62 -20.54 -24.50 26.10
N GLU A 63 -20.19 -25.70 26.50
CA GLU A 63 -21.11 -26.65 27.14
C GLU A 63 -20.57 -27.11 28.50
N VAL A 64 -21.48 -27.21 29.47
CA VAL A 64 -21.16 -27.72 30.82
C VAL A 64 -20.71 -29.16 30.72
N ASN A 65 -19.62 -29.54 31.41
CA ASN A 65 -18.99 -30.86 31.47
C ASN A 65 -18.39 -31.36 30.12
N ASN A 66 -18.65 -30.67 29.01
CA ASN A 66 -18.16 -31.09 27.69
C ASN A 66 -16.99 -30.19 27.20
N THR A 67 -17.09 -28.89 27.40
CA THR A 67 -16.02 -27.96 27.00
C THR A 67 -14.78 -28.14 27.89
N VAL A 68 -13.65 -28.42 27.25
CA VAL A 68 -12.34 -28.59 27.92
C VAL A 68 -11.57 -27.29 27.98
N ILE A 69 -10.73 -27.17 29.02
CA ILE A 69 -9.72 -26.09 29.13
C ILE A 69 -8.38 -26.68 28.71
N LYS A 70 -7.67 -25.97 27.81
CA LYS A 70 -6.38 -26.44 27.27
C LYS A 70 -5.25 -25.44 27.49
N VAL A 71 -4.05 -25.95 27.70
CA VAL A 71 -2.78 -25.24 27.60
C VAL A 71 -1.84 -26.02 26.70
N LEU A 72 -1.24 -25.37 25.70
CA LEU A 72 -0.38 -26.03 24.69
C LEU A 72 -1.03 -27.31 24.10
N ASN A 73 -2.34 -27.29 23.85
CA ASN A 73 -3.15 -28.41 23.37
C ASN A 73 -3.31 -29.60 24.35
N VAL A 74 -2.90 -29.48 25.63
CA VAL A 74 -3.11 -30.47 26.68
C VAL A 74 -4.36 -30.12 27.48
N ASP A 75 -5.23 -31.08 27.72
CA ASP A 75 -6.44 -30.92 28.53
C ASP A 75 -6.08 -30.78 30.01
N VAL A 76 -6.35 -29.61 30.59
CA VAL A 76 -6.01 -29.29 31.99
C VAL A 76 -7.22 -28.92 32.84
N GLY A 77 -8.42 -29.03 32.31
CA GLY A 77 -9.64 -28.73 33.05
C GLY A 77 -10.91 -28.81 32.21
N ARG A 78 -12.05 -28.55 32.84
CA ARG A 78 -13.37 -28.53 32.17
C ARG A 78 -14.29 -27.47 32.76
N VAL A 79 -15.21 -27.01 31.91
CA VAL A 79 -16.32 -26.14 32.32
C VAL A 79 -17.29 -26.90 33.19
N THR A 80 -17.60 -26.38 34.38
CA THR A 80 -18.51 -27.01 35.35
C THR A 80 -19.83 -26.30 35.51
N ARG A 81 -19.88 -25.00 35.21
CA ARG A 81 -21.10 -24.18 35.33
C ARG A 81 -21.06 -23.04 34.33
N ILE A 82 -22.24 -22.68 33.84
CA ILE A 82 -22.48 -21.45 33.03
C ILE A 82 -23.65 -20.72 33.68
N LYS A 83 -23.50 -19.41 33.91
CA LYS A 83 -24.50 -18.53 34.50
C LYS A 83 -24.52 -17.21 33.73
N LEU A 84 -25.70 -16.61 33.55
CA LEU A 84 -25.78 -15.22 33.09
C LEU A 84 -25.22 -14.31 34.19
N ARG A 85 -24.51 -13.28 33.80
CA ARG A 85 -24.04 -12.23 34.72
C ARG A 85 -25.22 -11.43 35.24
N ASP A 86 -25.11 -10.97 36.46
CA ASP A 86 -26.19 -10.21 37.11
C ASP A 86 -26.43 -8.85 36.42
N ASP A 87 -25.43 -8.31 35.74
CA ASP A 87 -25.52 -7.08 34.94
C ASP A 87 -26.13 -7.28 33.52
N GLN A 88 -26.48 -8.53 33.17
CA GLN A 88 -27.02 -8.95 31.87
C GLN A 88 -26.11 -8.62 30.64
N LYS A 89 -24.83 -8.30 30.87
CA LYS A 89 -23.86 -7.94 29.83
C LYS A 89 -22.89 -9.07 29.49
N GLY A 90 -23.33 -10.31 29.61
CA GLY A 90 -22.50 -11.48 29.29
C GLY A 90 -22.77 -12.66 30.19
N VAL A 91 -21.86 -13.61 30.15
CA VAL A 91 -21.92 -14.87 30.88
C VAL A 91 -20.70 -15.06 31.77
N GLU A 92 -20.94 -15.74 32.87
CA GLU A 92 -19.93 -16.22 33.81
C GLU A 92 -19.81 -17.72 33.66
N VAL A 93 -18.64 -18.18 33.27
CA VAL A 93 -18.32 -19.58 33.07
C VAL A 93 -17.36 -20.02 34.18
N THR A 94 -17.78 -20.98 34.99
CA THR A 94 -16.93 -21.57 36.03
C THR A 94 -16.24 -22.78 35.45
N ALA A 95 -14.94 -22.87 35.57
CA ALA A 95 -14.14 -24.02 35.12
C ALA A 95 -13.33 -24.61 36.27
N GLN A 96 -13.35 -25.93 36.38
CA GLN A 96 -12.52 -26.71 37.30
C GLN A 96 -11.26 -27.13 36.56
N LEU A 97 -10.11 -26.73 37.07
CA LEU A 97 -8.82 -27.15 36.55
C LEU A 97 -8.30 -28.36 37.29
N ASN A 98 -7.34 -29.05 36.69
CA ASN A 98 -6.57 -30.14 37.32
C ASN A 98 -5.52 -29.56 38.28
N ALA A 99 -5.03 -30.37 39.22
CA ALA A 99 -4.01 -29.93 40.18
C ALA A 99 -2.73 -29.41 39.51
N ASP A 100 -2.35 -30.00 38.38
CA ASP A 100 -1.14 -29.62 37.59
C ASP A 100 -1.21 -28.21 37.00
N ALA A 101 -2.41 -27.68 36.83
CA ALA A 101 -2.60 -26.33 36.28
C ALA A 101 -2.49 -25.22 37.34
N LYS A 102 -2.35 -25.54 38.62
CA LYS A 102 -2.36 -24.57 39.71
C LYS A 102 -1.29 -23.48 39.56
N ASP A 103 -0.08 -23.88 39.19
CA ASP A 103 1.04 -22.96 39.06
C ASP A 103 1.05 -22.18 37.75
N LEU A 104 0.17 -22.53 36.80
CA LEU A 104 0.02 -21.88 35.51
C LEU A 104 -0.96 -20.69 35.55
N ILE A 105 -1.80 -20.60 36.60
CA ILE A 105 -2.82 -19.56 36.75
C ILE A 105 -2.25 -18.42 37.59
N ARG A 106 -2.08 -17.29 36.98
CA ARG A 106 -1.53 -16.06 37.55
C ARG A 106 -2.43 -14.85 37.16
N SER A 107 -2.22 -13.71 37.77
CA SER A 107 -3.04 -12.52 37.52
C SER A 107 -3.00 -12.04 36.07
N ASP A 108 -1.93 -12.36 35.33
CA ASP A 108 -1.68 -12.03 33.92
C ASP A 108 -1.98 -13.19 32.95
N THR A 109 -2.56 -14.31 33.42
CA THR A 109 -3.00 -15.42 32.54
C THR A 109 -4.07 -14.93 31.57
N GLN A 110 -3.93 -15.25 30.29
CA GLN A 110 -4.87 -14.86 29.24
C GLN A 110 -5.64 -16.09 28.75
N PHE A 111 -6.96 -15.97 28.72
CA PHE A 111 -7.87 -17.00 28.22
C PHE A 111 -8.53 -16.55 26.93
N TRP A 112 -8.78 -17.48 26.00
CA TRP A 112 -9.55 -17.23 24.75
C TRP A 112 -10.35 -18.46 24.35
N VAL A 113 -11.42 -18.23 23.58
CA VAL A 113 -12.23 -19.31 23.02
C VAL A 113 -11.67 -19.73 21.67
N VAL A 114 -11.47 -21.03 21.47
CA VAL A 114 -11.12 -21.61 20.18
C VAL A 114 -12.38 -22.27 19.60
N LYS A 115 -12.90 -21.66 18.55
CA LYS A 115 -14.06 -22.13 17.79
C LYS A 115 -13.76 -22.04 16.29
N PRO A 116 -14.51 -22.76 15.43
CA PRO A 116 -14.35 -22.60 13.99
C PRO A 116 -14.60 -21.14 13.61
N ARG A 117 -13.66 -20.54 12.91
CA ARG A 117 -13.77 -19.16 12.46
C ARG A 117 -13.36 -19.06 11.00
N ILE A 118 -14.14 -18.32 10.24
CA ILE A 118 -13.81 -17.94 8.86
C ILE A 118 -13.63 -16.43 8.88
N ASP A 119 -12.41 -15.98 8.66
CA ASP A 119 -12.08 -14.58 8.59
C ASP A 119 -11.15 -14.31 7.38
N GLN A 120 -10.69 -13.08 7.24
CA GLN A 120 -9.82 -12.69 6.12
C GLN A 120 -8.45 -13.39 6.14
N SER A 121 -8.02 -13.93 7.28
CA SER A 121 -6.79 -14.74 7.40
C SER A 121 -7.00 -16.21 6.99
N GLY A 122 -8.24 -16.61 6.71
CA GLY A 122 -8.61 -17.95 6.28
C GLY A 122 -9.54 -18.65 7.25
N VAL A 123 -9.51 -19.98 7.24
CA VAL A 123 -10.31 -20.83 8.13
C VAL A 123 -9.43 -21.32 9.27
N THR A 124 -9.76 -20.91 10.48
CA THR A 124 -9.06 -21.32 11.70
C THR A 124 -9.96 -22.18 12.59
N GLY A 125 -9.37 -22.96 13.49
CA GLY A 125 -10.13 -23.80 14.40
C GLY A 125 -10.90 -24.96 13.74
N LEU A 126 -10.52 -25.41 12.54
CA LEU A 126 -11.20 -26.53 11.83
C LEU A 126 -11.28 -27.81 12.67
N SER A 127 -10.30 -28.06 13.52
CA SER A 127 -10.30 -29.21 14.43
C SER A 127 -11.49 -29.19 15.41
N THR A 128 -12.02 -28.00 15.71
CA THR A 128 -13.16 -27.85 16.64
C THR A 128 -14.51 -28.18 16.01
N LEU A 129 -14.57 -28.34 14.67
CA LEU A 129 -15.80 -28.83 14.00
C LEU A 129 -16.19 -30.23 14.45
N LEU A 130 -15.20 -31.08 14.77
CA LEU A 130 -15.42 -32.45 15.23
C LEU A 130 -15.31 -32.58 16.74
N SER A 131 -14.43 -31.82 17.40
CA SER A 131 -14.17 -31.90 18.83
C SER A 131 -15.01 -30.95 19.70
N GLY A 132 -15.77 -30.07 19.11
CA GLY A 132 -16.40 -28.96 19.83
C GLY A 132 -15.43 -27.82 20.16
N SER A 133 -15.98 -26.65 20.51
CA SER A 133 -15.19 -25.50 20.97
C SER A 133 -14.50 -25.82 22.32
N TYR A 134 -13.35 -25.20 22.52
CA TYR A 134 -12.63 -25.31 23.79
C TYR A 134 -12.08 -23.94 24.22
N ILE A 135 -11.75 -23.82 25.51
CA ILE A 135 -11.11 -22.63 26.03
C ILE A 135 -9.62 -22.93 26.15
N ALA A 136 -8.80 -22.10 25.54
CA ALA A 136 -7.35 -22.18 25.67
C ALA A 136 -6.85 -21.05 26.57
N PHE A 137 -5.68 -21.24 27.18
CA PHE A 137 -5.00 -20.17 27.88
C PHE A 137 -3.48 -20.24 27.72
N THR A 138 -2.85 -19.05 27.87
CA THR A 138 -1.40 -18.92 28.03
C THR A 138 -1.08 -18.70 29.51
N PRO A 139 -0.15 -19.48 30.09
CA PRO A 139 0.28 -19.33 31.48
C PRO A 139 0.81 -17.92 31.75
N GLY A 140 0.42 -17.34 32.86
CA GLY A 140 0.95 -16.08 33.34
C GLY A 140 2.35 -16.22 33.95
N LYS A 141 3.04 -15.10 34.13
CA LYS A 141 4.36 -14.99 34.77
C LYS A 141 4.35 -14.16 36.04
N SER A 142 3.23 -13.52 36.36
CA SER A 142 3.05 -12.76 37.59
C SER A 142 3.21 -13.66 38.83
N ASN A 143 3.69 -13.06 39.91
CA ASN A 143 3.71 -13.74 41.21
C ASN A 143 2.34 -13.76 41.91
N GLU A 144 1.40 -12.95 41.43
CA GLU A 144 0.06 -12.83 42.00
C GLU A 144 -0.87 -13.87 41.37
N THR A 145 -1.79 -14.42 42.18
CA THR A 145 -2.86 -15.28 41.71
C THR A 145 -4.17 -14.50 41.57
N LYS A 146 -4.98 -14.92 40.63
CA LYS A 146 -6.32 -14.37 40.38
C LYS A 146 -7.24 -15.52 39.98
N ASP A 147 -8.52 -15.41 40.35
CA ASP A 147 -9.50 -16.48 40.09
C ASP A 147 -10.55 -16.03 39.03
N VAL A 148 -10.63 -14.75 38.71
CA VAL A 148 -11.58 -14.21 37.77
C VAL A 148 -10.85 -13.61 36.57
N PHE A 149 -11.16 -14.05 35.35
CA PHE A 149 -10.49 -13.63 34.12
C PHE A 149 -11.51 -13.21 33.06
N GLU A 150 -11.17 -12.22 32.26
CA GLU A 150 -11.87 -11.93 31.02
C GLU A 150 -11.33 -12.82 29.90
N VAL A 151 -12.26 -13.40 29.14
CA VAL A 151 -11.93 -14.28 28.03
C VAL A 151 -11.92 -13.47 26.74
N GLN A 152 -10.85 -13.59 25.98
CA GLN A 152 -10.71 -12.95 24.69
C GLN A 152 -11.41 -13.76 23.59
N ASP A 153 -11.97 -13.09 22.59
CA ASP A 153 -12.59 -13.77 21.44
C ASP A 153 -11.56 -14.36 20.48
N ILE A 154 -10.34 -13.86 20.52
CA ILE A 154 -9.23 -14.28 19.66
C ILE A 154 -8.01 -14.63 20.50
N PRO A 155 -7.19 -15.60 20.06
CA PRO A 155 -5.93 -15.89 20.71
C PRO A 155 -5.03 -14.65 20.73
N PRO A 156 -4.28 -14.39 21.80
CA PRO A 156 -3.29 -13.34 21.82
C PRO A 156 -2.24 -13.58 20.73
N ILE A 157 -1.90 -12.54 19.99
CA ILE A 157 -0.93 -12.64 18.88
C ILE A 157 0.46 -12.99 19.37
N ALA A 158 0.82 -12.48 20.54
CA ALA A 158 2.06 -12.83 21.21
C ALA A 158 1.74 -13.45 22.58
N ALA A 159 2.25 -14.65 22.80
CA ALA A 159 2.17 -15.28 24.10
C ALA A 159 2.92 -14.43 25.15
N ILE A 160 2.43 -14.45 26.40
CA ILE A 160 3.10 -13.73 27.50
C ILE A 160 4.55 -14.21 27.61
N GLY A 161 5.49 -13.24 27.42
CA GLY A 161 6.93 -13.49 27.46
C GLY A 161 7.53 -14.03 26.17
N GLN A 162 6.80 -13.98 25.07
CA GLN A 162 7.40 -14.15 23.76
C GLN A 162 8.36 -12.97 23.49
N SER A 163 9.60 -13.29 23.12
CA SER A 163 10.61 -12.29 22.83
C SER A 163 10.26 -11.57 21.52
N GLY A 164 10.33 -10.25 21.54
CA GLY A 164 10.04 -9.41 20.38
C GLY A 164 9.82 -7.96 20.78
N LEU A 165 9.45 -7.15 19.81
CA LEU A 165 9.28 -5.72 19.94
C LEU A 165 7.82 -5.33 19.63
N ARG A 166 7.18 -4.59 20.55
CA ARG A 166 5.88 -3.95 20.32
C ARG A 166 6.08 -2.51 19.94
N LEU A 167 5.44 -2.08 18.87
CA LEU A 167 5.52 -0.71 18.36
C LEU A 167 4.14 -0.15 18.15
N LYS A 168 4.02 1.17 18.31
CA LYS A 168 2.82 1.93 17.98
C LYS A 168 2.98 2.57 16.62
N LEU A 169 1.98 2.42 15.77
CA LEU A 169 1.93 3.11 14.48
C LEU A 169 0.69 3.99 14.44
N VAL A 170 0.85 5.19 13.90
CA VAL A 170 -0.23 6.17 13.76
C VAL A 170 -0.33 6.57 12.29
N GLY A 171 -1.52 6.45 11.71
CA GLY A 171 -1.77 6.81 10.32
C GLY A 171 -3.14 7.47 10.13
N GLN A 172 -3.26 8.30 9.09
CA GLN A 172 -4.51 8.92 8.65
C GLN A 172 -5.08 8.13 7.45
N ASN A 173 -5.34 6.84 7.66
CA ASN A 173 -5.70 5.95 6.57
C ASN A 173 -7.20 5.74 6.52
N ASP A 174 -7.74 5.69 5.31
CA ASP A 174 -9.13 5.29 5.04
C ASP A 174 -9.33 3.77 5.08
N LYS A 175 -8.24 2.99 5.12
CA LYS A 175 -8.25 1.53 5.18
C LYS A 175 -7.76 1.04 6.54
N ILE A 176 -8.66 0.47 7.31
CA ILE A 176 -8.33 -0.11 8.61
C ILE A 176 -7.89 -1.55 8.42
N LEU A 177 -6.69 -1.86 8.91
CA LEU A 177 -6.18 -3.23 8.98
C LEU A 177 -6.81 -3.97 10.16
N ASN A 178 -7.04 -5.25 9.96
CA ASN A 178 -7.55 -6.11 11.01
C ASN A 178 -6.44 -6.57 11.97
N VAL A 179 -6.85 -6.97 13.16
CA VAL A 179 -6.00 -7.74 14.06
C VAL A 179 -5.51 -9.00 13.33
N SER A 180 -4.28 -9.40 13.55
CA SER A 180 -3.56 -10.47 12.84
C SER A 180 -3.12 -10.16 11.41
N SER A 181 -3.38 -8.96 10.86
CA SER A 181 -2.79 -8.55 9.59
C SER A 181 -1.26 -8.66 9.65
N PRO A 182 -0.59 -9.18 8.60
CA PRO A 182 0.84 -9.41 8.62
C PRO A 182 1.66 -8.11 8.61
N VAL A 183 2.80 -8.13 9.29
CA VAL A 183 3.86 -7.14 9.16
C VAL A 183 5.00 -7.76 8.36
N LEU A 184 5.39 -7.09 7.27
CA LEU A 184 6.30 -7.60 6.27
C LEU A 184 7.60 -6.79 6.22
N TYR A 185 8.71 -7.48 6.03
CA TYR A 185 10.01 -6.94 5.63
C TYR A 185 10.46 -7.64 4.36
N GLU A 186 10.67 -6.91 3.27
CA GLU A 186 11.01 -7.49 1.96
C GLU A 186 10.09 -8.67 1.57
N ASN A 187 8.79 -8.54 1.79
CA ASN A 187 7.76 -9.58 1.57
C ASN A 187 7.81 -10.80 2.51
N PHE A 188 8.73 -10.85 3.48
CA PHE A 188 8.73 -11.88 4.53
C PHE A 188 7.90 -11.42 5.73
N MET A 189 7.04 -12.30 6.22
CA MET A 189 6.27 -12.04 7.43
C MET A 189 7.19 -12.09 8.65
N VAL A 190 7.31 -10.97 9.35
CA VAL A 190 8.18 -10.80 10.53
C VAL A 190 7.40 -10.46 11.79
N GLY A 191 6.12 -10.16 11.65
CA GLY A 191 5.25 -9.77 12.75
C GLY A 191 3.79 -9.71 12.35
N GLN A 192 2.95 -9.19 13.26
CA GLN A 192 1.49 -9.06 13.08
C GLN A 192 0.96 -7.82 13.81
N VAL A 193 -0.21 -7.35 13.36
CA VAL A 193 -0.99 -6.31 14.03
C VAL A 193 -1.66 -6.90 15.26
N GLU A 194 -1.35 -6.41 16.46
CA GLU A 194 -1.97 -6.85 17.73
C GLU A 194 -3.30 -6.11 18.00
N SER A 195 -3.35 -4.82 17.67
CA SER A 195 -4.58 -4.02 17.84
C SER A 195 -4.68 -2.93 16.79
N ALA A 196 -5.92 -2.56 16.48
CA ALA A 196 -6.24 -1.42 15.63
C ALA A 196 -7.37 -0.64 16.32
N ARG A 197 -7.19 0.67 16.53
CA ARG A 197 -8.17 1.55 17.15
C ARG A 197 -8.27 2.84 16.37
N PHE A 198 -9.46 3.20 15.98
CA PHE A 198 -9.73 4.53 15.45
C PHE A 198 -9.90 5.52 16.61
N GLU A 199 -9.18 6.64 16.54
CA GLU A 199 -9.27 7.73 17.50
C GLU A 199 -10.04 8.90 16.86
N PRO A 200 -11.29 9.13 17.30
CA PRO A 200 -12.14 10.15 16.68
C PRO A 200 -11.66 11.58 16.92
N SER A 201 -10.87 11.83 17.97
CA SER A 201 -10.41 13.15 18.36
C SER A 201 -9.45 13.78 17.35
N ASP A 202 -8.60 12.98 16.73
CA ASP A 202 -7.61 13.39 15.74
C ASP A 202 -7.81 12.74 14.36
N GLN A 203 -8.86 11.92 14.24
CA GLN A 203 -9.21 11.18 13.02
C GLN A 203 -8.08 10.27 12.51
N THR A 204 -7.30 9.72 13.43
CA THR A 204 -6.21 8.79 13.12
C THR A 204 -6.54 7.36 13.52
N VAL A 205 -5.83 6.42 12.93
CA VAL A 205 -5.89 5.02 13.35
C VAL A 205 -4.58 4.67 14.05
N HIS A 206 -4.72 4.16 15.27
CA HIS A 206 -3.62 3.71 16.10
C HIS A 206 -3.52 2.20 16.02
N TYR A 207 -2.38 1.70 15.59
CA TYR A 207 -2.07 0.27 15.55
C TYR A 207 -1.01 -0.06 16.60
N THR A 208 -1.16 -1.21 17.23
CA THR A 208 -0.06 -1.85 17.94
C THR A 208 0.38 -3.04 17.11
N ILE A 209 1.66 -3.10 16.76
CA ILE A 209 2.24 -4.22 16.03
C ILE A 209 3.23 -4.97 16.93
N PHE A 210 3.34 -6.26 16.71
CA PHE A 210 4.33 -7.12 17.35
C PHE A 210 5.29 -7.69 16.31
N ILE A 211 6.58 -7.46 16.49
CA ILE A 211 7.66 -8.01 15.66
C ILE A 211 8.36 -9.07 16.49
N GLN A 212 8.32 -10.31 16.02
CA GLN A 212 8.90 -11.45 16.74
C GLN A 212 10.43 -11.47 16.66
N SER A 213 11.10 -11.75 17.76
CA SER A 213 12.56 -12.00 17.75
C SER A 213 12.90 -13.25 16.92
N PRO A 214 14.00 -13.25 16.11
CA PRO A 214 15.07 -12.23 16.07
C PRO A 214 14.84 -11.06 15.10
N ASN A 215 13.67 -10.94 14.46
CA ASN A 215 13.37 -9.94 13.43
C ASN A 215 13.22 -8.53 14.02
N ASP A 216 13.01 -8.40 15.34
CA ASP A 216 13.00 -7.14 16.08
C ASP A 216 14.29 -6.33 15.88
N LYS A 217 15.41 -6.99 15.59
CA LYS A 217 16.71 -6.35 15.30
C LYS A 217 16.75 -5.62 13.95
N LEU A 218 15.78 -5.85 13.09
CA LEU A 218 15.66 -5.13 11.81
C LEU A 218 15.20 -3.69 12.01
N ILE A 219 14.54 -3.39 13.14
CA ILE A 219 13.94 -2.08 13.41
C ILE A 219 14.97 -1.12 14.01
N ASN A 220 14.96 0.11 13.52
CA ASN A 220 15.75 1.21 14.05
C ASN A 220 14.97 2.53 13.99
N SER A 221 15.51 3.62 14.53
CA SER A 221 14.82 4.92 14.56
C SER A 221 14.57 5.54 13.19
N ALA A 222 15.26 5.06 12.14
CA ALA A 222 15.05 5.48 10.76
C ALA A 222 14.04 4.60 10.00
N SER A 223 13.49 3.57 10.65
CA SER A 223 12.48 2.69 10.04
C SER A 223 11.26 3.48 9.59
N ARG A 224 10.72 3.10 8.44
CA ARG A 224 9.53 3.72 7.84
C ARG A 224 8.52 2.63 7.53
N PHE A 225 7.28 2.84 7.94
CA PHE A 225 6.19 1.88 7.81
C PHE A 225 5.15 2.40 6.83
N TRP A 226 4.64 1.54 5.97
CA TRP A 226 3.57 1.88 5.03
C TRP A 226 2.55 0.75 4.89
N LEU A 227 1.36 1.12 4.43
CA LEU A 227 0.33 0.15 4.08
C LEU A 227 0.70 -0.57 2.78
N GLU A 228 0.67 -1.89 2.84
CA GLU A 228 0.77 -2.75 1.66
C GLU A 228 -0.60 -3.35 1.40
N SER A 229 -1.30 -2.84 0.40
CA SER A 229 -2.66 -3.27 0.10
C SER A 229 -2.77 -3.79 -1.33
N GLY A 230 -3.09 -5.06 -1.45
CA GLY A 230 -3.57 -5.63 -2.70
C GLY A 230 -2.56 -5.67 -3.84
N ILE A 231 -3.07 -5.41 -5.03
CA ILE A 231 -2.29 -5.29 -6.27
C ILE A 231 -1.99 -3.81 -6.47
N ASN A 232 -0.73 -3.44 -6.44
CA ASN A 232 -0.29 -2.08 -6.73
C ASN A 232 0.18 -1.99 -8.18
N ILE A 233 -0.49 -1.13 -8.96
CA ILE A 233 -0.16 -0.86 -10.35
C ILE A 233 0.58 0.48 -10.40
N GLU A 234 1.88 0.44 -10.53
CA GLU A 234 2.71 1.64 -10.72
C GLU A 234 2.93 1.88 -12.21
N THR A 235 2.46 3.01 -12.70
CA THR A 235 2.71 3.45 -14.08
C THR A 235 3.87 4.43 -14.05
N THR A 236 5.01 3.99 -14.59
CA THR A 236 6.23 4.81 -14.71
C THR A 236 6.45 5.22 -16.16
N GLY A 237 7.34 6.15 -16.42
CA GLY A 237 7.74 6.51 -17.78
C GLY A 237 8.32 5.33 -18.57
N SER A 238 8.85 4.30 -17.90
CA SER A 238 9.39 3.08 -18.49
C SER A 238 8.36 1.95 -18.67
N GLY A 239 7.11 2.12 -18.22
CA GLY A 239 6.06 1.11 -18.38
C GLY A 239 5.16 0.94 -17.17
N VAL A 240 4.39 -0.15 -17.19
CA VAL A 240 3.50 -0.55 -16.09
C VAL A 240 4.20 -1.63 -15.27
N LYS A 241 4.44 -1.34 -14.00
CA LYS A 241 4.97 -2.30 -13.03
C LYS A 241 3.82 -2.79 -12.15
N LEU A 242 3.59 -4.09 -12.18
CA LEU A 242 2.63 -4.76 -11.33
C LEU A 242 3.35 -5.34 -10.12
N ASN A 243 3.09 -4.78 -8.95
CA ASN A 243 3.56 -5.33 -7.69
C ASN A 243 2.37 -6.00 -7.00
N SER A 244 2.47 -7.30 -6.71
CA SER A 244 1.48 -8.00 -5.90
C SER A 244 2.06 -8.31 -4.52
N ALA A 245 1.30 -7.99 -3.50
CA ALA A 245 1.60 -8.42 -2.14
C ALA A 245 1.47 -9.96 -2.01
N PRO A 246 2.10 -10.59 -1.02
CA PRO A 246 1.86 -11.99 -0.69
C PRO A 246 0.36 -12.28 -0.48
N LEU A 247 -0.08 -13.50 -0.77
CA LEU A 247 -1.50 -13.87 -0.76
C LEU A 247 -2.26 -13.48 0.53
N PRO A 248 -1.72 -13.65 1.75
CA PRO A 248 -2.37 -13.18 2.97
C PRO A 248 -2.58 -11.65 2.98
N ALA A 249 -1.60 -10.90 2.52
CA ALA A 249 -1.67 -9.44 2.46
C ALA A 249 -2.63 -8.91 1.38
N LEU A 250 -2.91 -9.71 0.34
CA LEU A 250 -3.94 -9.40 -0.66
C LEU A 250 -5.34 -9.39 -0.05
N LEU A 251 -5.60 -10.28 0.91
CA LEU A 251 -6.92 -10.45 1.52
C LEU A 251 -7.14 -9.55 2.73
N SER A 252 -6.13 -9.41 3.59
CA SER A 252 -6.23 -8.68 4.87
C SER A 252 -5.56 -7.31 4.86
N GLY A 253 -4.85 -6.95 3.79
CA GLY A 253 -3.87 -5.89 3.84
C GLY A 253 -2.65 -6.29 4.69
N ALA A 254 -1.60 -5.49 4.65
CA ALA A 254 -0.40 -5.67 5.44
C ALA A 254 0.23 -4.33 5.81
N ILE A 255 1.13 -4.35 6.77
CA ILE A 255 2.08 -3.28 7.01
C ILE A 255 3.44 -3.75 6.49
N SER A 256 4.04 -3.00 5.60
CA SER A 256 5.43 -3.22 5.18
C SER A 256 6.33 -2.15 5.77
N PHE A 257 7.60 -2.46 5.97
CA PHE A 257 8.56 -1.47 6.41
C PHE A 257 9.93 -1.67 5.76
N ASP A 258 10.71 -0.59 5.77
CA ASP A 258 12.11 -0.56 5.44
C ASP A 258 12.89 0.11 6.58
N SER A 259 14.13 -0.28 6.76
CA SER A 259 14.98 0.18 7.86
C SER A 259 16.36 0.56 7.32
N PRO A 260 16.49 1.76 6.73
CA PRO A 260 17.77 2.22 6.24
C PRO A 260 18.77 2.32 7.40
N LYS A 261 19.99 1.79 7.19
CA LYS A 261 21.08 1.92 8.14
C LYS A 261 21.73 3.28 7.95
N THR A 262 21.36 4.24 8.78
CA THR A 262 22.02 5.56 8.84
C THR A 262 23.01 5.60 10.01
N LYS A 263 24.04 6.46 9.93
CA LYS A 263 25.03 6.62 11.01
C LYS A 263 24.39 7.00 12.35
N ASP A 264 23.24 7.66 12.31
CA ASP A 264 22.51 8.15 13.48
C ASP A 264 21.35 7.25 13.91
N SER A 265 21.17 6.08 13.29
CA SER A 265 20.09 5.17 13.66
C SER A 265 20.31 4.61 15.07
N LYS A 266 19.31 4.82 15.94
CA LYS A 266 19.28 4.36 17.33
C LYS A 266 18.46 3.09 17.45
N ASN A 267 18.76 2.30 18.47
CA ASN A 267 17.92 1.17 18.84
C ASN A 267 16.55 1.67 19.31
N VAL A 268 15.51 0.99 18.87
CA VAL A 268 14.12 1.27 19.22
C VAL A 268 13.73 0.46 20.44
N LYS A 269 12.88 1.03 21.28
CA LYS A 269 12.33 0.38 22.47
C LYS A 269 10.87 -0.04 22.22
N SER A 270 10.40 -0.96 23.02
CA SER A 270 8.98 -1.31 23.05
C SER A 270 8.14 -0.08 23.36
N GLU A 271 7.00 0.07 22.70
CA GLU A 271 6.05 1.19 22.78
C GLU A 271 6.49 2.48 22.05
N ASP A 272 7.65 2.48 21.38
CA ASP A 272 8.01 3.61 20.51
C ASP A 272 6.99 3.76 19.37
N SER A 273 6.73 5.02 18.98
CA SER A 273 5.72 5.36 18.00
C SER A 273 6.33 5.78 16.66
N PHE A 274 5.72 5.31 15.57
CA PHE A 274 6.09 5.63 14.20
C PHE A 274 4.87 6.09 13.41
N THR A 275 5.13 6.83 12.33
CA THR A 275 4.09 7.17 11.36
C THR A 275 3.85 5.99 10.40
N LEU A 276 2.59 5.67 10.16
CA LEU A 276 2.17 4.73 9.12
C LEU A 276 1.74 5.52 7.88
N TYR A 277 2.47 5.36 6.81
CA TYR A 277 2.23 6.01 5.52
C TYR A 277 1.25 5.20 4.66
N ASP A 278 0.56 5.84 3.72
CA ASP A 278 -0.43 5.18 2.87
C ASP A 278 0.18 4.25 1.81
N SER A 279 1.44 4.50 1.45
CA SER A 279 2.12 3.70 0.42
C SER A 279 3.64 3.78 0.51
N ARG A 280 4.30 2.81 -0.13
CA ARG A 280 5.76 2.84 -0.35
C ARG A 280 6.20 4.06 -1.14
N SER A 281 5.39 4.51 -2.09
CA SER A 281 5.68 5.69 -2.91
C SER A 281 5.74 6.96 -2.07
N GLU A 282 4.87 7.09 -1.07
CA GLU A 282 4.89 8.20 -0.14
C GLU A 282 6.18 8.21 0.69
N VAL A 283 6.57 7.05 1.23
CA VAL A 283 7.84 6.90 1.96
C VAL A 283 9.04 7.25 1.08
N ALA A 284 9.05 6.77 -0.17
CA ALA A 284 10.12 7.06 -1.13
C ALA A 284 10.21 8.54 -1.50
N ASN A 285 9.14 9.28 -1.30
CA ASN A 285 9.06 10.72 -1.56
C ASN A 285 9.23 11.58 -0.30
N LEU A 286 9.56 11.00 0.86
CA LEU A 286 9.89 11.79 2.05
C LEU A 286 11.17 12.60 1.81
N PRO A 287 11.21 13.86 2.30
CA PRO A 287 12.42 14.67 2.19
C PRO A 287 13.54 14.08 3.04
N ASP A 288 14.74 14.09 2.49
CA ASP A 288 15.96 13.87 3.26
C ASP A 288 16.55 15.20 3.79
N ASP A 289 17.52 15.13 4.68
CA ASP A 289 18.15 16.31 5.30
C ASP A 289 18.93 17.18 4.29
N ARG A 290 19.26 16.61 3.11
CA ARG A 290 20.00 17.27 2.04
C ARG A 290 19.10 17.83 0.95
N SER A 291 17.80 17.60 1.04
CA SER A 291 16.82 18.10 0.09
C SER A 291 16.91 19.61 -0.11
N LEU A 292 16.90 20.04 -1.36
CA LEU A 292 16.93 21.45 -1.79
C LEU A 292 15.58 21.81 -2.41
N TYR A 293 15.02 22.93 -1.98
CA TYR A 293 13.72 23.41 -2.47
C TYR A 293 13.89 24.58 -3.43
N TYR A 294 13.10 24.56 -4.49
CA TYR A 294 13.02 25.59 -5.51
C TYR A 294 11.57 25.78 -5.94
N THR A 295 11.24 27.00 -6.37
CA THR A 295 9.94 27.29 -6.97
C THR A 295 10.09 27.50 -8.47
N VAL A 296 9.14 27.00 -9.24
CA VAL A 296 9.01 27.20 -10.69
C VAL A 296 7.64 27.78 -10.99
N PHE A 297 7.54 28.70 -11.94
CA PHE A 297 6.29 29.34 -12.32
C PHE A 297 5.91 28.95 -13.74
N PHE A 298 4.72 28.39 -13.90
CA PHE A 298 4.21 28.01 -15.20
C PHE A 298 3.02 28.88 -15.61
N LYS A 299 2.98 29.32 -16.88
CA LYS A 299 1.79 29.89 -17.50
C LYS A 299 0.91 28.85 -18.18
N GLN A 300 1.50 27.74 -18.55
CA GLN A 300 0.80 26.63 -19.18
C GLN A 300 0.06 25.78 -18.15
N SER A 301 -0.86 24.95 -18.62
CA SER A 301 -1.63 24.05 -17.77
C SER A 301 -0.72 23.08 -17.01
N VAL A 302 -0.86 23.05 -15.69
CA VAL A 302 -0.22 22.07 -14.79
C VAL A 302 -1.06 20.80 -14.61
N ARG A 303 -2.12 20.62 -15.39
CA ARG A 303 -2.96 19.44 -15.33
C ARG A 303 -2.13 18.18 -15.59
N GLY A 304 -2.25 17.18 -14.71
CA GLY A 304 -1.45 15.97 -14.74
C GLY A 304 -0.13 16.04 -13.97
N LEU A 305 0.20 17.22 -13.39
CA LEU A 305 1.28 17.39 -12.43
C LEU A 305 0.70 17.33 -11.02
N THR A 306 1.25 16.48 -10.18
CA THR A 306 0.82 16.27 -8.79
C THR A 306 2.03 16.27 -7.85
N ALA A 307 1.81 16.41 -6.56
CA ALA A 307 2.85 16.12 -5.58
C ALA A 307 3.37 14.68 -5.79
N GLY A 308 4.69 14.49 -5.74
CA GLY A 308 5.35 13.23 -6.09
C GLY A 308 5.66 13.05 -7.57
N SER A 309 5.17 13.92 -8.48
CA SER A 309 5.57 13.89 -9.90
C SER A 309 7.09 14.05 -10.02
N PRO A 310 7.77 13.29 -10.91
CA PRO A 310 9.22 13.34 -11.01
C PRO A 310 9.74 14.69 -11.49
N VAL A 311 10.91 15.07 -10.98
CA VAL A 311 11.76 16.13 -11.52
C VAL A 311 12.95 15.46 -12.16
N GLU A 312 13.13 15.64 -13.48
CA GLU A 312 14.17 14.97 -14.24
C GLU A 312 15.16 15.97 -14.84
N TYR A 313 16.41 15.56 -14.92
CA TYR A 313 17.46 16.24 -15.66
C TYR A 313 18.10 15.27 -16.64
N LYS A 314 17.95 15.51 -17.94
CA LYS A 314 18.46 14.63 -19.00
C LYS A 314 18.06 13.16 -18.84
N GLY A 315 16.82 12.89 -18.39
CA GLY A 315 16.30 11.55 -18.17
C GLY A 315 16.69 10.90 -16.83
N LEU A 316 17.44 11.63 -15.98
CA LEU A 316 17.72 11.18 -14.61
C LEU A 316 16.72 11.79 -13.65
N ASN A 317 16.09 10.98 -12.81
CA ASN A 317 15.22 11.47 -11.75
C ASN A 317 16.10 12.09 -10.65
N VAL A 318 16.04 13.42 -10.53
CA VAL A 318 16.83 14.21 -9.58
C VAL A 318 16.01 14.75 -8.42
N GLY A 319 14.70 14.51 -8.42
CA GLY A 319 13.83 15.01 -7.37
C GLY A 319 12.36 14.81 -7.68
N VAL A 320 11.51 15.48 -6.93
CA VAL A 320 10.05 15.40 -7.06
C VAL A 320 9.41 16.78 -6.95
N VAL A 321 8.22 16.89 -7.50
CA VAL A 321 7.31 18.01 -7.20
C VAL A 321 6.85 17.86 -5.76
N SER A 322 7.10 18.86 -4.93
CA SER A 322 6.67 18.89 -3.53
C SER A 322 5.23 19.34 -3.41
N ASP A 323 4.91 20.47 -4.04
CA ASP A 323 3.60 21.11 -3.93
C ASP A 323 3.15 21.69 -5.28
N VAL A 324 1.88 21.46 -5.63
CA VAL A 324 1.23 22.02 -6.81
C VAL A 324 -0.28 22.18 -6.58
N PRO A 325 -0.82 23.40 -6.67
CA PRO A 325 -0.11 24.69 -6.71
C PRO A 325 0.52 25.03 -5.34
N TYR A 326 1.59 25.83 -5.35
CA TYR A 326 2.28 26.32 -4.16
C TYR A 326 2.07 27.84 -4.00
N PHE A 327 0.89 28.24 -3.56
CA PHE A 327 0.57 29.65 -3.34
C PHE A 327 1.00 30.12 -1.94
N ASP A 328 1.67 31.26 -1.87
CA ASP A 328 1.76 32.01 -0.62
C ASP A 328 0.38 32.60 -0.28
N ARG A 329 0.12 32.85 1.01
CA ARG A 329 -1.21 33.24 1.54
C ARG A 329 -1.89 34.37 0.78
N ASN A 330 -1.15 35.28 0.17
CA ASN A 330 -1.69 36.42 -0.56
C ASN A 330 -1.79 36.22 -2.08
N ASP A 331 -1.04 35.27 -2.67
CA ASP A 331 -0.94 35.15 -4.12
C ASP A 331 -2.07 34.34 -4.77
N SER A 332 -2.78 33.52 -4.00
CA SER A 332 -3.93 32.77 -4.51
C SER A 332 -5.05 33.71 -5.01
N LEU A 333 -5.14 34.93 -4.46
CA LEU A 333 -6.11 35.96 -4.86
C LEU A 333 -5.81 36.54 -6.25
N HIS A 334 -4.55 36.49 -6.72
CA HIS A 334 -4.10 37.07 -7.99
C HIS A 334 -3.90 36.04 -9.12
N LEU A 335 -4.32 34.80 -8.91
CA LEU A 335 -4.17 33.74 -9.91
C LEU A 335 -4.76 34.11 -11.28
N PHE A 336 -5.98 34.65 -11.27
CA PHE A 336 -6.67 35.00 -12.51
C PHE A 336 -6.15 36.29 -13.15
N GLU A 337 -5.46 37.15 -12.40
CA GLU A 337 -4.85 38.37 -12.93
C GLU A 337 -3.52 38.09 -13.62
N ASN A 338 -2.68 37.27 -13.04
CA ASN A 338 -1.31 37.02 -13.47
C ASN A 338 -1.15 35.76 -14.32
N GLY A 339 -2.05 34.78 -14.16
CA GLY A 339 -2.02 33.50 -14.87
C GLY A 339 -0.80 32.64 -14.58
N TRP A 340 -0.05 32.93 -13.50
CA TRP A 340 1.10 32.15 -13.07
C TRP A 340 0.71 31.13 -12.03
N ILE A 341 1.14 29.88 -12.23
CA ILE A 341 0.92 28.80 -11.29
C ILE A 341 2.27 28.44 -10.69
N PRO A 342 2.50 28.76 -9.40
CA PRO A 342 3.71 28.37 -8.70
C PRO A 342 3.67 26.87 -8.37
N VAL A 343 4.78 26.20 -8.61
CA VAL A 343 5.02 24.79 -8.29
C VAL A 343 6.31 24.70 -7.51
N ARG A 344 6.25 24.09 -6.34
CA ARG A 344 7.43 23.82 -5.53
C ARG A 344 8.04 22.49 -5.94
N ILE A 345 9.31 22.48 -6.23
CA ILE A 345 10.06 21.26 -6.52
C ILE A 345 11.13 21.03 -5.45
N ARG A 346 11.41 19.77 -5.20
CA ARG A 346 12.45 19.32 -4.29
C ARG A 346 13.48 18.52 -5.06
N ILE A 347 14.72 18.97 -5.02
CA ILE A 347 15.87 18.26 -5.58
C ILE A 347 16.48 17.42 -4.47
N GLU A 348 16.70 16.14 -4.74
CA GLU A 348 17.17 15.13 -3.80
C GLU A 348 18.52 14.58 -4.25
N PRO A 349 19.62 15.07 -3.70
CA PRO A 349 20.96 14.59 -4.04
C PRO A 349 21.15 13.09 -3.86
N SER A 350 20.46 12.49 -2.88
CA SER A 350 20.46 11.05 -2.62
C SER A 350 20.04 10.19 -3.81
N ARG A 351 19.26 10.74 -4.75
CA ARG A 351 18.86 10.04 -5.98
C ARG A 351 19.97 9.97 -7.03
N MET A 352 20.98 10.82 -6.91
CA MET A 352 22.06 10.97 -7.88
C MET A 352 23.36 10.31 -7.44
N GLU A 353 23.49 9.93 -6.17
CA GLU A 353 24.72 9.42 -5.57
C GLU A 353 24.61 7.96 -5.15
N ILE A 354 25.61 7.17 -5.53
CA ILE A 354 25.75 5.77 -5.07
C ILE A 354 26.33 5.75 -3.64
N ASN A 355 27.13 6.77 -3.25
CA ASN A 355 27.75 6.93 -1.94
C ASN A 355 27.32 8.26 -1.30
N ALA A 356 26.08 8.29 -0.84
CA ALA A 356 25.41 9.49 -0.37
C ALA A 356 26.02 10.18 0.86
N ASP A 357 27.01 9.61 1.51
CA ASP A 357 27.55 10.04 2.80
C ASP A 357 28.64 11.11 2.75
N GLU A 358 29.18 11.44 1.58
CA GLU A 358 30.40 12.24 1.50
C GLU A 358 30.20 13.74 1.19
N GLN A 359 29.03 14.16 0.67
CA GLN A 359 28.85 15.54 0.25
C GLN A 359 27.76 16.27 1.04
N SER A 360 28.08 17.47 1.52
CA SER A 360 27.17 18.28 2.32
C SER A 360 26.05 18.90 1.46
N LYS A 361 24.94 19.27 2.09
CA LYS A 361 23.84 20.03 1.48
C LYS A 361 24.32 21.30 0.79
N GLU A 362 25.27 21.99 1.40
CA GLU A 362 25.87 23.23 0.90
C GLU A 362 26.62 23.01 -0.42
N HIS A 363 27.34 21.89 -0.55
CA HIS A 363 28.02 21.52 -1.78
C HIS A 363 27.01 21.37 -2.94
N TRP A 364 25.94 20.61 -2.71
CA TRP A 364 24.89 20.42 -3.70
C TRP A 364 24.16 21.72 -4.05
N LYS A 365 23.92 22.58 -3.05
CA LYS A 365 23.33 23.90 -3.26
C LYS A 365 24.20 24.76 -4.17
N GLN A 366 25.53 24.77 -3.95
CA GLN A 366 26.47 25.52 -4.80
C GLN A 366 26.51 24.96 -6.24
N GLN A 367 26.56 23.65 -6.39
CA GLN A 367 26.52 22.98 -7.70
C GLN A 367 25.27 23.37 -8.48
N PHE A 368 24.12 23.30 -7.83
CA PHE A 368 22.85 23.63 -8.45
C PHE A 368 22.72 25.11 -8.78
N GLN A 369 23.19 25.99 -7.90
CA GLN A 369 23.27 27.43 -8.18
C GLN A 369 24.18 27.74 -9.38
N ALA A 370 25.30 27.06 -9.49
CA ALA A 370 26.17 27.19 -10.66
C ALA A 370 25.48 26.74 -11.95
N ALA A 371 24.70 25.68 -11.91
CA ALA A 371 23.89 25.22 -13.04
C ALA A 371 22.81 26.24 -13.44
N LEU A 372 22.13 26.84 -12.47
CA LEU A 372 21.17 27.94 -12.71
C LEU A 372 21.85 29.13 -13.36
N GLY A 373 23.07 29.49 -12.92
CA GLY A 373 23.90 30.56 -13.50
C GLY A 373 24.28 30.27 -14.97
N LYS A 374 24.50 28.99 -15.32
CA LYS A 374 24.80 28.55 -16.69
C LYS A 374 23.55 28.45 -17.58
N GLY A 375 22.37 28.68 -17.03
CA GLY A 375 21.14 28.77 -17.82
C GLY A 375 20.21 27.55 -17.68
N LEU A 376 20.35 26.76 -16.64
CA LEU A 376 19.38 25.72 -16.32
C LEU A 376 17.99 26.32 -16.18
N THR A 377 17.00 25.73 -16.83
CA THR A 377 15.60 26.14 -16.84
C THR A 377 14.71 24.92 -16.62
N ALA A 378 13.48 25.18 -16.18
CA ALA A 378 12.47 24.15 -15.99
C ALA A 378 11.39 24.25 -17.08
N THR A 379 10.86 23.12 -17.49
CA THR A 379 9.69 22.98 -18.36
C THR A 379 8.77 21.88 -17.87
N ILE A 380 7.50 21.90 -18.24
CA ILE A 380 6.60 20.77 -18.04
C ILE A 380 6.72 19.84 -19.24
N SER A 381 7.00 18.58 -18.98
CA SER A 381 7.07 17.52 -19.98
C SER A 381 6.08 16.41 -19.67
N SER A 382 5.79 15.56 -20.65
CA SER A 382 4.92 14.41 -20.46
C SER A 382 5.71 13.26 -19.82
N ASN A 383 5.28 12.80 -18.66
CA ASN A 383 5.83 11.60 -18.02
C ASN A 383 5.22 10.32 -18.61
N ASN A 384 3.90 10.34 -18.85
CA ASN A 384 3.19 9.22 -19.46
C ASN A 384 2.05 9.74 -20.34
N LEU A 385 2.10 9.40 -21.63
CA LEU A 385 1.13 9.84 -22.62
C LEU A 385 -0.25 9.19 -22.46
N ILE A 386 -0.31 7.99 -21.87
CA ILE A 386 -1.56 7.23 -21.71
C ILE A 386 -2.35 7.79 -20.54
N THR A 387 -1.69 8.01 -19.41
CA THR A 387 -2.33 8.53 -18.18
C THR A 387 -2.47 10.05 -18.20
N GLY A 388 -1.75 10.74 -19.10
CA GLY A 388 -1.66 12.21 -19.12
C GLY A 388 -0.84 12.77 -17.96
N SER A 389 -0.08 11.94 -17.23
CA SER A 389 0.79 12.39 -16.15
C SER A 389 1.93 13.24 -16.70
N LYS A 390 2.27 14.30 -15.96
CA LYS A 390 3.33 15.25 -16.30
C LYS A 390 4.47 15.19 -15.28
N MET A 391 5.62 15.71 -15.72
CA MET A 391 6.82 15.86 -14.89
C MET A 391 7.42 17.25 -15.10
N VAL A 392 8.31 17.65 -14.22
CA VAL A 392 9.15 18.83 -14.41
C VAL A 392 10.48 18.38 -14.98
N GLU A 393 10.81 18.86 -16.15
CA GLU A 393 12.08 18.60 -16.83
C GLU A 393 13.01 19.80 -16.66
N LEU A 394 14.20 19.55 -16.16
CA LEU A 394 15.28 20.51 -16.05
C LEU A 394 16.19 20.39 -17.29
N THR A 395 16.42 21.50 -17.97
CA THR A 395 17.23 21.50 -19.19
C THR A 395 18.17 22.71 -19.24
N ASP A 396 19.37 22.47 -19.73
CA ASP A 396 20.39 23.49 -20.04
C ASP A 396 20.52 23.74 -21.57
N GLN A 397 19.68 23.07 -22.36
CA GLN A 397 19.74 23.18 -23.81
C GLN A 397 19.30 24.59 -24.29
N PRO A 398 19.97 25.15 -25.30
CA PRO A 398 19.53 26.37 -25.96
C PRO A 398 18.13 26.18 -26.55
N SER A 399 17.21 27.07 -26.22
CA SER A 399 15.87 27.08 -26.80
C SER A 399 15.57 28.47 -27.34
N SER A 400 14.81 28.52 -28.43
CA SER A 400 14.28 29.79 -29.00
C SER A 400 13.23 30.43 -28.10
N SER A 401 12.63 29.68 -27.19
CA SER A 401 11.61 30.18 -26.27
C SER A 401 12.22 31.09 -25.21
N PRO A 402 11.57 32.23 -24.90
CA PRO A 402 12.06 33.15 -23.88
C PRO A 402 12.09 32.51 -22.51
N LYS A 403 13.08 32.86 -21.70
CA LYS A 403 13.13 32.51 -20.28
C LYS A 403 12.10 33.35 -19.54
N LEU A 404 11.23 32.68 -18.79
CA LEU A 404 10.18 33.31 -18.00
C LEU A 404 10.50 33.12 -16.52
N ARG A 405 10.61 34.21 -15.77
CA ARG A 405 10.85 34.18 -14.32
C ARG A 405 10.18 35.42 -13.70
N PRO A 406 8.98 35.30 -13.14
CA PRO A 406 8.27 36.46 -12.58
C PRO A 406 8.94 36.99 -11.30
N HIS A 407 9.59 36.11 -10.53
CA HIS A 407 10.26 36.44 -9.27
C HIS A 407 11.67 35.85 -9.25
N THR A 408 12.54 36.37 -8.38
CA THR A 408 13.87 35.77 -8.09
C THR A 408 13.82 34.83 -6.89
N VAL A 409 13.00 35.19 -5.90
CA VAL A 409 12.73 34.42 -4.68
C VAL A 409 11.22 34.43 -4.45
N TYR A 410 10.66 33.34 -4.03
CA TYR A 410 9.25 33.18 -3.69
C TYR A 410 9.08 32.29 -2.47
N ALA A 411 8.36 32.77 -1.46
CA ALA A 411 8.17 32.07 -0.18
C ALA A 411 9.45 31.49 0.45
N GLY A 412 10.59 32.20 0.25
CA GLY A 412 11.90 31.79 0.74
C GLY A 412 12.69 30.87 -0.20
N ASP A 413 12.07 30.31 -1.24
CA ASP A 413 12.75 29.46 -2.22
C ASP A 413 13.30 30.28 -3.41
N THR A 414 14.46 29.89 -3.95
CA THR A 414 14.97 30.45 -5.20
C THR A 414 14.10 30.01 -6.36
N VAL A 415 13.72 30.96 -7.24
CA VAL A 415 12.90 30.68 -8.40
C VAL A 415 13.76 30.28 -9.60
N ILE A 416 13.45 29.13 -10.18
CA ILE A 416 14.04 28.64 -11.43
C ILE A 416 13.26 29.25 -12.59
N ALA A 417 13.97 29.79 -13.58
CA ALA A 417 13.36 30.27 -14.79
C ALA A 417 12.72 29.13 -15.58
N THR A 418 11.54 29.35 -16.12
CA THR A 418 10.84 28.38 -16.97
C THR A 418 10.94 28.80 -18.44
N ARG A 419 10.76 27.83 -19.32
CA ARG A 419 10.60 28.01 -20.74
C ARG A 419 9.37 27.27 -21.21
N GLY A 420 8.74 27.77 -22.27
CA GLY A 420 7.74 27.03 -23.02
C GLY A 420 8.39 25.74 -23.55
N GLY A 421 7.67 24.64 -23.47
CA GLY A 421 8.12 23.33 -23.94
C GLY A 421 6.94 22.41 -24.21
N GLY A 422 7.23 21.28 -24.90
CA GLY A 422 6.23 20.27 -25.19
C GLY A 422 5.28 20.62 -26.34
N LEU A 423 4.17 19.87 -26.38
CA LEU A 423 3.17 19.96 -27.44
C LEU A 423 2.47 21.36 -27.46
N ASP A 424 2.28 21.94 -26.28
CA ASP A 424 1.62 23.26 -26.11
C ASP A 424 2.43 24.39 -26.77
N ASP A 425 3.77 24.32 -26.70
CA ASP A 425 4.67 25.30 -27.35
C ASP A 425 4.69 25.12 -28.87
N LEU A 426 4.61 23.88 -29.35
CA LEU A 426 4.44 23.58 -30.78
C LEU A 426 3.11 24.12 -31.28
N GLN A 427 2.02 23.92 -30.57
CA GLN A 427 0.70 24.41 -30.91
C GLN A 427 0.66 25.95 -30.92
N ALA A 428 1.28 26.62 -29.94
CA ALA A 428 1.39 28.06 -29.90
C ALA A 428 2.23 28.60 -31.08
N LYS A 429 3.35 27.95 -31.41
CA LYS A 429 4.19 28.32 -32.56
C LYS A 429 3.48 28.12 -33.90
N VAL A 430 2.71 27.04 -34.02
CA VAL A 430 1.88 26.79 -35.21
C VAL A 430 0.77 27.85 -35.32
N ALA A 431 0.12 28.20 -34.21
CA ALA A 431 -0.88 29.26 -34.15
C ALA A 431 -0.27 30.64 -34.54
N ASP A 432 0.93 30.97 -34.02
CA ASP A 432 1.68 32.18 -34.33
C ASP A 432 2.10 32.22 -35.81
N LEU A 433 2.52 31.10 -36.39
CA LEU A 433 2.79 30.95 -37.80
C LEU A 433 1.54 31.18 -38.66
N LEU A 434 0.41 30.60 -38.25
CA LEU A 434 -0.87 30.79 -38.94
C LEU A 434 -1.36 32.25 -38.84
N GLU A 435 -1.17 32.89 -37.69
CA GLU A 435 -1.49 34.32 -37.49
C GLU A 435 -0.58 35.22 -38.34
N LYS A 436 0.73 34.95 -38.38
CA LYS A 436 1.66 35.66 -39.28
C LYS A 436 1.31 35.46 -40.75
N PHE A 437 0.89 34.25 -41.13
CA PHE A 437 0.43 33.97 -42.48
C PHE A 437 -0.88 34.72 -42.82
N ASN A 438 -1.81 34.79 -41.86
CA ASN A 438 -3.07 35.50 -42.04
C ASN A 438 -2.90 37.03 -42.05
N ASN A 439 -1.85 37.55 -41.40
CA ASN A 439 -1.51 38.98 -41.33
C ASN A 439 -0.52 39.44 -42.40
N LEU A 440 -0.09 38.56 -43.33
CA LEU A 440 0.67 38.99 -44.50
C LEU A 440 -0.16 39.95 -45.32
N PRO A 441 0.34 41.18 -45.61
CA PRO A 441 -0.41 42.19 -46.36
C PRO A 441 -0.49 41.81 -47.85
N LEU A 442 -1.34 40.81 -48.13
CA LEU A 442 -1.56 40.29 -49.49
C LEU A 442 -2.43 41.23 -50.34
N ASP A 443 -3.02 42.27 -49.73
CA ASP A 443 -3.94 43.23 -50.39
C ASP A 443 -3.27 44.16 -51.42
N LYS A 444 -1.93 44.27 -51.46
CA LYS A 444 -1.24 45.17 -52.37
C LYS A 444 -0.72 44.55 -53.66
N THR A 445 -0.87 43.23 -53.86
CA THR A 445 -0.33 42.57 -55.08
C THR A 445 -1.37 41.77 -55.86
N VAL A 446 -2.67 41.98 -55.65
CA VAL A 446 -3.72 40.98 -55.94
C VAL A 446 -4.77 41.45 -56.94
N THR A 447 -4.44 42.09 -58.03
CA THR A 447 -5.42 42.19 -59.15
C THR A 447 -5.40 40.98 -60.09
N GLY A 448 -4.49 40.00 -59.86
CA GLY A 448 -4.40 38.74 -60.64
C GLY A 448 -4.57 37.45 -59.87
N LEU A 449 -4.77 37.46 -58.54
CA LEU A 449 -4.60 36.28 -57.66
C LEU A 449 -5.85 35.77 -56.92
N ASN A 450 -7.05 36.33 -57.22
CA ASN A 450 -8.26 35.99 -56.44
C ASN A 450 -8.66 34.50 -56.50
N GLY A 451 -8.29 33.77 -57.55
CA GLY A 451 -8.53 32.31 -57.62
C GLY A 451 -7.57 31.50 -56.71
N SER A 452 -6.28 31.87 -56.78
CA SER A 452 -5.23 31.16 -56.02
C SER A 452 -5.30 31.40 -54.51
N LEU A 453 -5.84 32.55 -54.07
CA LEU A 453 -6.05 32.88 -52.65
C LEU A 453 -7.22 32.09 -52.04
N ALA A 454 -8.26 31.79 -52.81
CA ALA A 454 -9.36 30.94 -52.34
C ALA A 454 -8.89 29.51 -52.14
N GLU A 455 -8.04 29.01 -53.06
CA GLU A 455 -7.42 27.68 -52.91
C GLU A 455 -6.43 27.61 -51.74
N LEU A 456 -5.58 28.67 -51.56
CA LEU A 456 -4.66 28.76 -50.44
C LEU A 456 -5.41 28.78 -49.10
N LYS A 457 -6.51 29.55 -49.01
CA LYS A 457 -7.36 29.59 -47.82
C LYS A 457 -8.05 28.24 -47.54
N SER A 458 -8.46 27.53 -48.59
CA SER A 458 -9.03 26.18 -48.47
C SER A 458 -7.96 25.20 -47.97
N THR A 459 -6.75 25.28 -48.53
CA THR A 459 -5.60 24.42 -48.17
C THR A 459 -5.14 24.68 -46.75
N LEU A 460 -5.07 25.94 -46.30
CA LEU A 460 -4.76 26.29 -44.90
C LEU A 460 -5.85 25.81 -43.93
N LYS A 461 -7.11 25.86 -44.32
CA LYS A 461 -8.23 25.34 -43.54
C LYS A 461 -8.11 23.84 -43.39
N SER A 462 -7.73 23.13 -44.46
CA SER A 462 -7.51 21.66 -44.41
C SER A 462 -6.29 21.30 -43.59
N ALA A 463 -5.19 22.06 -43.67
CA ALA A 463 -4.02 21.89 -42.83
C ALA A 463 -4.33 22.15 -41.36
N ASN A 464 -5.11 23.15 -41.02
CA ASN A 464 -5.55 23.45 -39.65
C ASN A 464 -6.51 22.38 -39.13
N ALA A 465 -7.39 21.84 -39.96
CA ALA A 465 -8.24 20.70 -39.62
C ALA A 465 -7.41 19.43 -39.38
N ALA A 466 -6.37 19.20 -40.18
CA ALA A 466 -5.44 18.09 -39.98
C ALA A 466 -4.65 18.23 -38.67
N LEU A 467 -4.14 19.44 -38.36
CA LEU A 467 -3.44 19.73 -37.10
C LEU A 467 -4.35 19.64 -35.88
N SER A 468 -5.59 20.15 -35.97
CA SER A 468 -6.57 19.97 -34.88
C SER A 468 -7.08 18.54 -34.74
N SER A 469 -6.92 17.73 -35.79
CA SER A 469 -7.20 16.31 -35.76
C SER A 469 -6.07 15.50 -35.09
N ILE A 470 -4.82 15.98 -35.20
CA ILE A 470 -3.68 15.42 -34.44
C ILE A 470 -3.91 15.59 -32.93
N ASP A 471 -4.45 16.73 -32.51
CA ASP A 471 -4.78 16.99 -31.09
C ASP A 471 -5.91 16.07 -30.56
N LYS A 472 -6.79 15.57 -31.45
CA LYS A 472 -7.86 14.61 -31.12
C LYS A 472 -7.43 13.15 -31.26
N LEU A 473 -6.23 12.87 -31.74
CA LEU A 473 -5.75 11.54 -32.15
C LEU A 473 -5.05 10.75 -31.06
N VAL A 474 -4.80 11.33 -29.90
CA VAL A 474 -4.25 10.58 -28.76
C VAL A 474 -5.24 9.49 -28.23
N GLY A 475 -6.37 9.30 -28.86
CA GLY A 475 -7.37 8.34 -28.38
C GLY A 475 -8.23 7.55 -29.39
N LYS A 476 -7.96 7.57 -30.72
CA LYS A 476 -8.85 6.82 -31.66
C LYS A 476 -8.14 6.14 -32.84
N PRO A 477 -8.63 4.96 -33.31
CA PRO A 477 -7.93 4.11 -34.29
C PRO A 477 -8.05 4.53 -35.78
N GLN A 478 -8.40 5.77 -36.10
CA GLN A 478 -8.66 6.24 -37.48
C GLN A 478 -7.55 7.06 -38.10
N THR A 479 -6.31 6.92 -37.63
CA THR A 479 -5.11 7.71 -38.04
C THR A 479 -4.55 7.35 -39.41
N GLN A 480 -5.19 6.49 -40.18
CA GLN A 480 -4.57 5.92 -41.40
C GLN A 480 -4.51 6.86 -42.62
N ASN A 481 -5.27 7.96 -42.65
CA ASN A 481 -5.40 8.81 -43.84
C ASN A 481 -4.65 10.16 -43.76
N ILE A 482 -4.22 10.60 -42.58
CA ILE A 482 -3.60 11.92 -42.38
C ILE A 482 -2.33 12.18 -43.22
N PRO A 483 -1.39 11.19 -43.35
CA PRO A 483 -0.20 11.43 -44.18
C PRO A 483 -0.54 11.65 -45.67
N ASN A 484 -1.60 11.01 -46.16
CA ASN A 484 -2.02 11.13 -47.56
C ASN A 484 -2.68 12.49 -47.83
N GLU A 485 -3.55 12.93 -46.94
CA GLU A 485 -4.21 14.26 -47.04
C GLU A 485 -3.21 15.41 -46.91
N LEU A 486 -2.23 15.29 -46.01
CA LEU A 486 -1.18 16.29 -45.84
C LEU A 486 -0.24 16.32 -47.02
N ASN A 487 0.16 15.20 -47.61
CA ASN A 487 0.95 15.10 -48.82
C ASN A 487 0.18 15.69 -50.05
N GLN A 488 -1.12 15.42 -50.12
CA GLN A 488 -1.95 16.00 -51.18
C GLN A 488 -2.05 17.52 -51.04
N THR A 489 -2.25 18.01 -49.83
CA THR A 489 -2.27 19.45 -49.51
C THR A 489 -0.96 20.15 -49.87
N LEU A 490 0.19 19.55 -49.57
CA LEU A 490 1.51 20.05 -49.93
C LEU A 490 1.75 20.04 -51.44
N LYS A 491 1.21 19.05 -52.16
CA LYS A 491 1.28 18.95 -53.62
C LYS A 491 0.45 20.06 -54.27
N GLU A 492 -0.75 20.32 -53.77
CA GLU A 492 -1.65 21.42 -54.21
C GLU A 492 -1.03 22.79 -53.93
N LEU A 493 -0.39 22.97 -52.74
CA LEU A 493 0.34 24.20 -52.41
C LEU A 493 1.53 24.44 -53.34
N ARG A 494 2.30 23.38 -53.69
CA ARG A 494 3.40 23.50 -54.68
C ARG A 494 2.89 23.87 -56.08
N GLN A 495 1.76 23.33 -56.51
CA GLN A 495 1.14 23.66 -57.79
C GLN A 495 0.65 25.14 -57.81
N THR A 496 0.07 25.60 -56.71
CA THR A 496 -0.38 26.99 -56.58
C THR A 496 0.81 27.97 -56.61
N LEU A 497 1.96 27.60 -56.03
CA LEU A 497 3.19 28.39 -56.06
C LEU A 497 3.85 28.46 -57.43
N GLN A 498 3.64 27.48 -58.31
CA GLN A 498 4.15 27.52 -59.68
C GLN A 498 3.52 28.64 -60.53
N GLY A 499 2.35 29.16 -60.09
CA GLY A 499 1.71 30.31 -60.73
C GLY A 499 2.22 31.69 -60.22
N VAL A 500 3.11 31.72 -59.20
CA VAL A 500 3.66 32.96 -58.62
C VAL A 500 5.06 33.21 -59.19
N SER A 501 5.33 34.49 -59.56
CA SER A 501 6.63 34.85 -60.13
C SER A 501 7.80 34.46 -59.19
N PRO A 502 8.85 33.75 -59.68
CA PRO A 502 10.01 33.37 -58.89
C PRO A 502 10.83 34.52 -58.30
N GLN A 503 10.59 35.75 -58.78
CA GLN A 503 11.28 36.94 -58.31
C GLN A 503 10.53 37.66 -57.16
N SER A 504 9.39 37.17 -56.74
CA SER A 504 8.67 37.70 -55.59
C SER A 504 9.36 37.33 -54.26
N PRO A 505 9.60 38.26 -53.34
CA PRO A 505 10.11 37.95 -51.99
C PRO A 505 9.29 36.89 -51.27
N ILE A 506 7.99 36.88 -51.52
CA ILE A 506 7.02 35.92 -50.95
C ILE A 506 7.30 34.48 -51.44
N TYR A 507 7.78 34.32 -52.70
CA TYR A 507 8.11 32.99 -53.25
C TYR A 507 9.23 32.31 -52.45
N GLY A 508 10.28 33.07 -52.08
CA GLY A 508 11.38 32.55 -51.26
C GLY A 508 10.96 32.12 -49.87
N ASP A 509 10.13 32.93 -49.20
CA ASP A 509 9.68 32.64 -47.83
C ASP A 509 8.71 31.46 -47.77
N VAL A 510 7.80 31.35 -48.74
CA VAL A 510 6.88 30.20 -48.85
C VAL A 510 7.65 28.93 -49.25
N GLN A 511 8.64 29.02 -50.13
CA GLN A 511 9.47 27.90 -50.52
C GLN A 511 10.29 27.38 -49.31
N ASN A 512 10.86 28.28 -48.50
CA ASN A 512 11.58 27.92 -47.27
C ASN A 512 10.65 27.26 -46.24
N THR A 513 9.44 27.79 -46.11
CA THR A 513 8.42 27.24 -45.20
C THR A 513 7.98 25.84 -45.64
N LEU A 514 7.76 25.65 -46.96
CA LEU A 514 7.42 24.34 -47.53
C LEU A 514 8.55 23.30 -47.35
N GLN A 515 9.82 23.73 -47.54
CA GLN A 515 10.95 22.86 -47.30
C GLN A 515 11.07 22.45 -45.82
N SER A 516 10.80 23.38 -44.92
CA SER A 516 10.79 23.12 -43.48
C SER A 516 9.67 22.15 -43.10
N LEU A 517 8.46 22.34 -43.68
CA LEU A 517 7.31 21.47 -43.47
C LEU A 517 7.56 20.05 -44.04
N ASP A 518 8.15 19.95 -45.27
CA ASP A 518 8.51 18.68 -45.89
C ASP A 518 9.58 17.91 -45.07
N ARG A 519 10.51 18.64 -44.46
CA ARG A 519 11.51 18.07 -43.55
C ARG A 519 10.85 17.52 -42.28
N THR A 520 10.00 18.34 -41.66
CA THR A 520 9.25 17.92 -40.44
C THR A 520 8.37 16.69 -40.71
N LEU A 521 7.69 16.65 -41.86
CA LEU A 521 6.89 15.50 -42.27
C LEU A 521 7.71 14.24 -42.48
N ARG A 522 8.90 14.37 -43.08
CA ARG A 522 9.82 13.22 -43.21
C ARG A 522 10.33 12.71 -41.86
N ASP A 523 10.56 13.63 -40.92
CA ASP A 523 11.01 13.28 -39.57
C ASP A 523 9.89 12.59 -38.75
N VAL A 524 8.62 12.96 -39.00
CA VAL A 524 7.46 12.35 -38.33
C VAL A 524 7.01 11.05 -39.03
N GLN A 525 7.29 10.87 -40.33
CA GLN A 525 6.87 9.70 -41.10
C GLN A 525 7.33 8.34 -40.51
N PRO A 526 8.56 8.18 -40.03
CA PRO A 526 8.98 6.94 -39.35
C PRO A 526 8.18 6.64 -38.11
N VAL A 527 7.81 7.68 -37.35
CA VAL A 527 6.99 7.55 -36.13
C VAL A 527 5.59 7.07 -36.47
N ILE A 528 4.99 7.65 -37.51
CA ILE A 528 3.65 7.26 -38.00
C ILE A 528 3.67 5.83 -38.56
N ASN A 529 4.69 5.46 -39.32
CA ASN A 529 4.84 4.10 -39.85
C ASN A 529 5.04 3.08 -38.73
N THR A 530 5.84 3.42 -37.73
CA THR A 530 6.03 2.57 -36.54
C THR A 530 4.72 2.40 -35.76
N LEU A 531 3.93 3.44 -35.61
CA LEU A 531 2.60 3.42 -34.98
C LEU A 531 1.59 2.59 -35.80
N LYS A 532 1.67 2.64 -37.15
CA LYS A 532 0.83 1.87 -38.04
C LYS A 532 1.13 0.38 -38.02
N GLU A 533 2.42 0.03 -37.99
CA GLU A 533 2.86 -1.37 -37.99
C GLU A 533 2.83 -2.00 -36.59
N LYS A 534 3.04 -1.19 -35.54
CA LYS A 534 3.07 -1.61 -34.14
C LYS A 534 2.40 -0.57 -33.27
N PRO A 535 1.06 -0.63 -33.12
CA PRO A 535 0.31 0.35 -32.28
C PRO A 535 0.81 0.46 -30.85
N ASN A 536 1.48 -0.57 -30.37
CA ASN A 536 2.04 -0.66 -29.00
C ASN A 536 3.49 -0.18 -28.89
N ALA A 537 4.11 0.31 -29.96
CA ALA A 537 5.54 0.72 -29.97
C ALA A 537 5.84 1.92 -29.06
N LEU A 538 4.82 2.70 -28.71
CA LEU A 538 4.93 3.78 -27.71
C LEU A 538 4.92 3.28 -26.26
N ILE A 539 4.47 2.04 -26.05
CA ILE A 539 4.32 1.42 -24.72
C ILE A 539 5.47 0.43 -24.47
N PHE A 540 5.94 -0.25 -25.53
CA PHE A 540 6.99 -1.27 -25.43
C PHE A 540 8.17 -0.91 -26.33
N ASN A 541 9.30 -0.61 -25.71
CA ASN A 541 10.54 -0.32 -26.41
C ASN A 541 11.00 -1.58 -27.18
N SER A 542 10.96 -1.56 -28.51
CA SER A 542 11.34 -2.68 -29.36
C SER A 542 12.85 -2.70 -29.64
N SER A 543 13.67 -2.89 -28.62
CA SER A 543 15.10 -3.18 -28.79
C SER A 543 15.47 -4.51 -28.15
N SER A 544 15.13 -5.58 -28.81
CA SER A 544 15.96 -6.79 -28.87
C SER A 544 15.39 -7.73 -29.95
N LYS A 545 16.19 -8.04 -30.94
CA LYS A 545 15.93 -9.20 -31.80
C LYS A 545 15.92 -10.40 -30.86
N ASP A 546 14.77 -11.07 -30.76
CA ASP A 546 14.69 -12.39 -30.11
C ASP A 546 15.77 -13.31 -30.70
N PRO A 547 16.59 -13.96 -29.87
CA PRO A 547 17.56 -14.94 -30.39
C PRO A 547 16.76 -16.12 -30.94
N ILE A 548 16.98 -16.42 -32.22
CA ILE A 548 16.43 -17.61 -32.88
C ILE A 548 16.94 -18.84 -32.13
N PRO A 549 16.09 -19.74 -31.62
CA PRO A 549 16.56 -20.97 -31.01
C PRO A 549 17.33 -21.79 -32.02
N LYS A 550 18.60 -22.06 -31.76
CA LYS A 550 19.36 -23.04 -32.52
C LYS A 550 18.73 -24.41 -32.32
N GLY A 551 18.13 -24.94 -33.36
CA GLY A 551 17.59 -26.27 -33.36
C GLY A 551 18.70 -27.29 -33.03
N SER A 552 18.39 -28.13 -32.04
CA SER A 552 19.18 -29.34 -31.77
C SER A 552 19.11 -30.28 -32.96
N ARG A 553 20.27 -30.66 -33.41
CA ARG A 553 20.46 -31.94 -34.12
C ARG A 553 20.70 -33.04 -33.09
#